data_ee391d57180fbd40e1d150483fa24964
#
_entry.id   ee391d57180fbd40e1d150483fa24964
#
_cell.length_a   1.000
_cell.length_b   1.000
_cell.length_c   1.000
_cell.angle_alpha   90.00
_cell.angle_beta   90.00
_cell.angle_gamma   90.00
#
_symmetry.space_group_name_H-M   'P 1'
#
loop_
_entity.id
_entity.type
_entity.pdbx_description
1 polymer ?
#
loop_
_entity_poly.entity_id
_entity_poly.type
_entity_poly.pdbx_seq_one_letter_code
_entity_poly.pdbx_strand_id
1 'polypeptide(L)' 'YKLYLTNEFTQHEDEFLLIKDEAKYVAEVKSFENFVVDVPSDIDVNKFNTVVIWCESFSEFITAAKYQ' A
#
# COMPACT_ATOMS: atom_id res chain seq x y z
N TYR A 1 1.05 3.65 10.40
CA TYR A 1 0.96 2.81 9.20
C TYR A 1 0.87 3.67 7.96
N LYS A 2 1.46 3.21 6.89
CA LYS A 2 1.41 3.90 5.60
C LYS A 2 0.74 3.02 4.56
N LEU A 3 -0.06 3.65 3.71
CA LEU A 3 -0.78 2.97 2.65
C LEU A 3 -0.11 3.24 1.32
N TYR A 4 0.19 2.18 0.58
CA TYR A 4 0.77 2.25 -0.76
C TYR A 4 -0.13 1.55 -1.77
N LEU A 5 -0.04 1.99 -3.02
CA LEU A 5 -0.64 1.29 -4.15
C LEU A 5 0.47 0.65 -4.96
N THR A 6 0.25 -0.58 -5.40
CA THR A 6 1.21 -1.31 -6.22
C THR A 6 0.52 -1.91 -7.43
N ASN A 7 1.30 -2.24 -8.45
CA ASN A 7 0.79 -2.92 -9.63
C ASN A 7 1.05 -4.43 -9.60
N GLU A 8 1.55 -4.93 -8.48
CA GLU A 8 1.76 -6.35 -8.27
C GLU A 8 1.25 -6.74 -6.89
N PHE A 9 0.54 -7.86 -6.81
CA PHE A 9 0.10 -8.37 -5.52
C PHE A 9 1.28 -8.99 -4.77
N THR A 10 1.48 -8.57 -3.53
CA THR A 10 2.52 -9.10 -2.67
C THR A 10 1.89 -9.61 -1.38
N GLN A 11 2.44 -10.68 -0.83
CA GLN A 11 1.95 -11.28 0.41
C GLN A 11 2.98 -11.26 1.53
N HIS A 12 4.24 -10.95 1.19
CA HIS A 12 5.35 -11.02 2.14
C HIS A 12 6.18 -9.76 2.09
N GLU A 13 6.84 -9.48 3.22
CA GLU A 13 7.65 -8.28 3.39
C GLU A 13 8.76 -8.16 2.35
N ASP A 14 9.47 -9.25 2.08
CA ASP A 14 10.58 -9.24 1.12
C ASP A 14 10.10 -8.96 -0.30
N GLU A 15 8.93 -9.46 -0.67
CA GLU A 15 8.33 -9.17 -1.98
C GLU A 15 8.01 -7.69 -2.12
N PHE A 16 7.43 -7.09 -1.08
CA PHE A 16 7.08 -5.68 -1.11
C PHE A 16 8.33 -4.81 -1.18
N LEU A 17 9.37 -5.15 -0.45
CA LEU A 17 10.61 -4.38 -0.47
C LEU A 17 11.25 -4.33 -1.85
N LEU A 18 11.08 -5.38 -2.66
CA LEU A 18 11.60 -5.40 -4.03
C LEU A 18 10.89 -4.40 -4.94
N ILE A 19 9.63 -4.07 -4.66
CA ILE A 19 8.84 -3.19 -5.52
C ILE A 19 8.47 -1.87 -4.84
N LYS A 20 8.96 -1.64 -3.62
CA LYS A 20 8.58 -0.46 -2.84
C LYS A 20 8.91 0.85 -3.56
N ASP A 21 10.00 0.90 -4.30
CA ASP A 21 10.39 2.09 -5.06
C ASP A 21 9.41 2.42 -6.18
N GLU A 22 8.68 1.42 -6.66
CA GLU A 22 7.66 1.60 -7.70
C GLU A 22 6.26 1.77 -7.11
N ALA A 23 6.11 1.57 -5.81
CA ALA A 23 4.84 1.72 -5.12
C ALA A 23 4.51 3.20 -4.95
N LYS A 24 3.23 3.53 -5.03
CA LYS A 24 2.78 4.91 -4.84
C LYS A 24 2.29 5.10 -3.42
N TYR A 25 2.96 5.95 -2.67
CA TYR A 25 2.52 6.32 -1.32
C TYR A 25 1.24 7.15 -1.42
N VAL A 26 0.21 6.76 -0.70
CA VAL A 26 -1.09 7.44 -0.73
C VAL A 26 -1.29 8.28 0.53
N ALA A 27 -1.20 7.66 1.69
CA ALA A 27 -1.53 8.35 2.93
C ALA A 27 -1.05 7.56 4.14
N GLU A 28 -0.96 8.26 5.27
CA GLU A 28 -0.74 7.61 6.54
C GLU A 28 -2.09 7.21 7.13
N VAL A 29 -2.16 6.01 7.70
CA VAL A 29 -3.37 5.52 8.37
C VAL A 29 -3.03 5.16 9.80
N LYS A 30 -3.97 5.36 10.71
CA LYS A 30 -3.74 5.09 12.14
C LYS A 30 -3.94 3.62 12.48
N SER A 31 -4.74 2.94 11.69
CA SER A 31 -5.07 1.54 11.90
C SER A 31 -5.33 0.89 10.55
N PHE A 32 -5.07 -0.39 10.45
CA PHE A 32 -5.40 -1.16 9.25
C PHE A 32 -6.79 -1.78 9.31
N GLU A 33 -7.55 -1.48 10.36
CA GLU A 33 -8.94 -1.94 10.53
C GLU A 33 -9.90 -0.80 10.26
N ASN A 34 -10.91 -1.05 9.43
CA ASN A 34 -12.05 -0.14 9.23
C ASN A 34 -11.66 1.33 9.03
N PHE A 35 -10.85 1.60 8.00
CA PHE A 35 -10.47 2.96 7.68
C PHE A 35 -10.98 3.36 6.31
N VAL A 36 -11.12 4.67 6.11
CA VAL A 36 -11.44 5.26 4.81
C VAL A 36 -10.32 6.25 4.50
N VAL A 37 -9.74 6.13 3.32
CA VAL A 37 -8.67 7.02 2.88
C VAL A 37 -9.05 7.60 1.52
N ASP A 38 -9.01 8.93 1.42
CA ASP A 38 -9.22 9.62 0.15
C ASP A 38 -7.95 9.55 -0.68
N VAL A 39 -8.04 8.99 -1.87
CA VAL A 39 -6.92 8.93 -2.79
C VAL A 39 -6.83 10.27 -3.52
N PRO A 40 -5.68 10.97 -3.47
CA PRO A 40 -5.52 12.23 -4.20
C PRO A 40 -5.82 12.06 -5.68
N SER A 41 -6.43 13.07 -6.28
CA SER A 41 -6.88 13.02 -7.68
C SER A 41 -5.73 12.89 -8.69
N ASP A 42 -4.51 13.22 -8.29
CA ASP A 42 -3.33 13.07 -9.14
C ASP A 42 -2.79 11.63 -9.19
N ILE A 43 -3.35 10.74 -8.38
CA ILE A 43 -2.99 9.33 -8.41
C ILE A 43 -4.01 8.58 -9.26
N ASP A 44 -3.53 7.92 -10.31
CA ASP A 44 -4.38 7.13 -11.18
C ASP A 44 -4.48 5.70 -10.63
N VAL A 45 -5.59 5.41 -9.96
CA VAL A 45 -5.82 4.10 -9.32
C VAL A 45 -5.91 2.96 -10.34
N ASN A 46 -6.14 3.28 -11.61
CA ASN A 46 -6.22 2.26 -12.66
C ASN A 46 -4.84 1.74 -13.08
N LYS A 47 -3.78 2.43 -12.71
CA LYS A 47 -2.40 1.99 -12.98
C LYS A 47 -1.92 0.97 -11.96
N PHE A 48 -2.67 0.77 -10.90
CA PHE A 48 -2.32 -0.13 -9.80
C PHE A 48 -3.43 -1.16 -9.61
N ASN A 49 -3.18 -2.19 -8.85
CA ASN A 49 -4.19 -3.22 -8.59
C ASN A 49 -4.21 -3.70 -7.15
N THR A 50 -3.30 -3.23 -6.32
CA THR A 50 -3.13 -3.74 -4.97
C THR A 50 -2.88 -2.59 -4.00
N VAL A 51 -3.49 -2.68 -2.84
CA VAL A 51 -3.20 -1.79 -1.71
C VAL A 51 -2.36 -2.53 -0.68
N VAL A 52 -1.34 -1.86 -0.17
CA VAL A 52 -0.43 -2.42 0.84
C VAL A 52 -0.42 -1.52 2.06
N ILE A 53 -0.54 -2.11 3.24
CA ILE A 53 -0.36 -1.42 4.51
C ILE A 53 1.01 -1.79 5.06
N TRP A 54 1.81 -0.78 5.32
CA TRP A 54 3.21 -0.91 5.74
C TRP A 54 3.41 -0.16 7.06
N CYS A 55 4.07 -0.79 8.02
CA CYS A 55 4.43 -0.12 9.28
C CYS A 55 5.85 0.43 9.17
N GLU A 56 5.97 1.74 8.97
CA GLU A 56 7.26 2.38 8.76
C GLU A 56 8.15 2.34 10.00
N SER A 57 7.57 2.51 11.18
CA SER A 57 8.32 2.52 12.43
C SER A 57 9.05 1.21 12.70
N PHE A 58 8.48 0.10 12.24
CA PHE A 58 9.07 -1.23 12.43
C PHE A 58 9.56 -1.83 11.13
N SER A 59 9.46 -1.09 10.02
CA SER A 59 9.80 -1.58 8.68
C SER A 59 9.14 -2.93 8.41
N GLU A 60 7.83 -3.02 8.67
CA GLU A 60 7.11 -4.28 8.67
C GLU A 60 5.92 -4.22 7.73
N PHE A 61 5.79 -5.27 6.92
CA PHE A 61 4.64 -5.49 6.07
C PHE A 61 3.46 -5.94 6.93
N ILE A 62 2.33 -5.25 6.83
CA ILE A 62 1.15 -5.59 7.63
C ILE A 62 0.18 -6.43 6.80
N THR A 63 -0.28 -5.93 5.66
CA THR A 63 -1.22 -6.66 4.83
C THR A 63 -1.29 -6.05 3.44
N ALA A 64 -1.86 -6.82 2.52
CA ALA A 64 -2.13 -6.35 1.16
C ALA A 64 -3.44 -6.94 0.67
N ALA A 65 -4.10 -6.21 -0.23
CA ALA A 65 -5.34 -6.66 -0.85
C ALA A 65 -5.39 -6.21 -2.30
N LYS A 66 -5.69 -7.13 -3.18
CA LYS A 66 -5.89 -6.82 -4.59
C LYS A 66 -7.28 -6.24 -4.77
N TYR A 67 -7.40 -5.10 -5.48
CA TYR A 67 -8.70 -4.45 -5.67
C TYR A 67 -9.17 -4.41 -7.13
N GLN A 68 -8.32 -4.83 -8.06
CA GLN A 68 -8.75 -4.98 -9.46
C GLN A 68 -7.89 -5.97 -10.26
#